data_9666b12f216a2ae3381c79c3d4b7527e
#
_entry.id   9666b12f216a2ae3381c79c3d4b7527e
#
_cell.length_a   1.000
_cell.length_b   1.000
_cell.length_c   1.000
_cell.angle_alpha   90.00
_cell.angle_beta   90.00
_cell.angle_gamma   90.00
#
_symmetry.space_group_name_H-M   'P 1'
#
loop_
_entity.id
_entity.type
_entity.pdbx_description
1 polymer ?
#
loop_
_entity_poly.entity_id
_entity_poly.type
_entity_poly.pdbx_seq_one_letter_code
_entity_poly.pdbx_strand_id
1 'polypeptide(L)'
;RRFGAPGDFARAYVIAHEVGHHVQSLLGVSTRDSVRLELQADCFAGVWGRIANRERDWLEPGDLEEGLAAAAAIGDDTLQRRSGGAIQPESWTHGSARMRATWLRRGLETGEIDACDTFSAAAP
;
A
#
# COMPACT_ATOMS: atom_id res chain seq x y z
N ARG A 1 -14.50 -18.24 3.67
CA ARG A 1 -13.54 -17.15 3.54
C ARG A 1 -12.72 -17.02 4.81
N ARG A 2 -11.42 -17.01 4.70
CA ARG A 2 -10.52 -17.06 5.86
C ARG A 2 -10.56 -15.81 6.72
N PHE A 3 -10.83 -14.66 6.11
CA PHE A 3 -11.04 -13.42 6.83
C PHE A 3 -12.46 -13.27 7.36
N GLY A 4 -13.34 -14.19 7.04
CA GLY A 4 -14.68 -14.28 7.59
C GLY A 4 -15.71 -13.40 6.90
N ALA A 5 -15.42 -12.14 6.62
CA ALA A 5 -16.36 -11.19 6.06
C ALA A 5 -15.77 -10.44 4.87
N PRO A 6 -16.59 -10.03 3.89
CA PRO A 6 -16.13 -9.15 2.83
C PRO A 6 -15.53 -7.87 3.42
N GLY A 7 -14.41 -7.43 2.84
CA GLY A 7 -13.70 -6.24 3.30
C GLY A 7 -12.66 -6.48 4.39
N ASP A 8 -12.53 -7.70 4.90
CA ASP A 8 -11.55 -8.01 5.94
C ASP A 8 -10.12 -7.80 5.47
N PHE A 9 -9.83 -8.17 4.22
CA PHE A 9 -8.48 -7.95 3.70
C PHE A 9 -8.20 -6.46 3.51
N ALA A 10 -9.20 -5.68 3.11
CA ALA A 10 -9.05 -4.23 3.02
C ALA A 10 -8.70 -3.62 4.38
N ARG A 11 -9.35 -4.08 5.46
CA ARG A 11 -9.02 -3.64 6.82
C ARG A 11 -7.63 -4.09 7.23
N ALA A 12 -7.26 -5.33 6.91
CA ALA A 12 -5.94 -5.85 7.20
C ALA A 12 -4.86 -5.04 6.46
N TYR A 13 -5.13 -4.62 5.22
CA TYR A 13 -4.24 -3.74 4.48
C TYR A 13 -4.00 -2.42 5.21
N VAL A 14 -5.05 -1.77 5.70
CA VAL A 14 -4.91 -0.49 6.41
C VAL A 14 -4.05 -0.66 7.66
N ILE A 15 -4.28 -1.71 8.44
CA ILE A 15 -3.48 -1.99 9.63
C ILE A 15 -2.04 -2.28 9.26
N ALA A 16 -1.82 -3.09 8.23
CA ALA A 16 -0.48 -3.44 7.77
C ALA A 16 0.26 -2.21 7.24
N HIS A 17 -0.44 -1.28 6.58
CA HIS A 17 0.12 -0.02 6.13
C HIS A 17 0.61 0.82 7.32
N GLU A 18 -0.18 0.91 8.39
CA GLU A 18 0.23 1.63 9.60
C GLU A 18 1.42 0.96 10.28
N VAL A 19 1.44 -0.37 10.32
CA VAL A 19 2.62 -1.11 10.80
C VAL A 19 3.83 -0.83 9.91
N GLY A 20 3.61 -0.68 8.60
CA GLY A 20 4.67 -0.29 7.66
C GLY A 20 5.34 1.02 8.05
N HIS A 21 4.57 2.02 8.48
CA HIS A 21 5.13 3.27 9.00
C HIS A 21 5.95 3.05 10.26
N HIS A 22 5.51 2.14 11.12
CA HIS A 22 6.29 1.79 12.32
C HIS A 22 7.63 1.14 11.93
N VAL A 23 7.63 0.25 10.95
CA VAL A 23 8.85 -0.37 10.44
C VAL A 23 9.80 0.69 9.88
N GLN A 24 9.27 1.67 9.14
CA GLN A 24 10.08 2.80 8.65
C GLN A 24 10.78 3.52 9.79
N SER A 25 10.07 3.77 10.87
CA SER A 25 10.64 4.42 12.04
C SER A 25 11.77 3.58 12.64
N LEU A 26 11.58 2.27 12.76
CA LEU A 26 12.59 1.36 13.29
C LEU A 26 13.83 1.28 12.39
N LEU A 27 13.64 1.37 11.08
CA LEU A 27 14.75 1.36 10.11
C LEU A 27 15.46 2.71 9.99
N GLY A 28 14.96 3.74 10.66
CA GLY A 28 15.56 5.07 10.59
C GLY A 28 15.28 5.80 9.29
N VAL A 29 14.23 5.43 8.58
CA VAL A 29 13.84 6.13 7.34
C VAL A 29 13.40 7.53 7.70
N SER A 30 14.09 8.54 7.13
CA SER A 30 13.80 9.95 7.37
C SER A 30 13.85 10.69 6.04
N THR A 31 12.72 11.25 5.64
CA THR A 31 12.60 11.97 4.38
C THR A 31 11.45 12.96 4.46
N ARG A 32 11.51 13.98 3.60
CA ARG A 32 10.41 14.92 3.42
C ARG A 32 9.49 14.53 2.27
N ASP A 33 9.83 13.47 1.53
CA ASP A 33 9.02 13.00 0.42
C ASP A 33 7.89 12.12 0.96
N SER A 34 6.78 12.76 1.28
CA SER A 34 5.60 12.10 1.86
C SER A 34 5.04 11.01 0.97
N VAL A 35 4.97 11.26 -0.35
CA VAL A 35 4.42 10.27 -1.29
C VAL A 35 5.27 9.01 -1.27
N ARG A 36 6.58 9.12 -1.39
CA ARG A 36 7.46 7.95 -1.40
C ARG A 36 7.42 7.17 -0.09
N LEU A 37 7.27 7.89 1.03
CA LEU A 37 7.13 7.27 2.34
C LEU A 37 5.85 6.45 2.44
N GLU A 38 4.74 7.00 1.95
CA GLU A 38 3.45 6.31 1.94
C GLU A 38 3.46 5.10 1.01
N LEU A 39 4.07 5.23 -0.16
CA LEU A 39 4.17 4.12 -1.11
C LEU A 39 5.03 2.98 -0.56
N GLN A 40 6.09 3.31 0.17
CA GLN A 40 6.90 2.28 0.83
C GLN A 40 6.08 1.55 1.88
N ALA A 41 5.25 2.25 2.65
CA ALA A 41 4.37 1.61 3.62
C ALA A 41 3.36 0.69 2.93
N ASP A 42 2.84 1.06 1.76
CA ASP A 42 1.96 0.20 0.96
C ASP A 42 2.71 -1.07 0.52
N CYS A 43 3.94 -0.93 0.08
CA CYS A 43 4.77 -2.07 -0.31
C CYS A 43 5.05 -2.99 0.88
N PHE A 44 5.38 -2.43 2.03
CA PHE A 44 5.57 -3.20 3.26
C PHE A 44 4.30 -3.96 3.66
N ALA A 45 3.13 -3.34 3.49
CA ALA A 45 1.86 -4.02 3.73
C ALA A 45 1.70 -5.23 2.82
N GLY A 46 2.10 -5.10 1.55
CA GLY A 46 2.10 -6.21 0.61
C GLY A 46 3.06 -7.31 1.00
N VAL A 47 4.26 -6.96 1.44
CA VAL A 47 5.25 -7.92 1.95
C VAL A 47 4.68 -8.70 3.13
N TRP A 48 4.06 -8.00 4.07
CA TRP A 48 3.39 -8.67 5.19
C TRP A 48 2.34 -9.66 4.71
N GLY A 49 1.49 -9.25 3.78
CA GLY A 49 0.44 -10.11 3.25
C GLY A 49 1.01 -11.37 2.61
N ARG A 50 2.10 -11.24 1.87
CA ARG A 50 2.76 -12.38 1.23
C ARG A 50 3.35 -13.35 2.26
N ILE A 51 4.05 -12.82 3.26
CA ILE A 51 4.68 -13.65 4.30
C ILE A 51 3.62 -14.34 5.15
N ALA A 52 2.59 -13.62 5.54
CA ALA A 52 1.49 -14.19 6.30
C ALA A 52 0.80 -15.31 5.54
N ASN A 53 0.64 -15.15 4.23
CA ASN A 53 0.04 -16.17 3.37
C ASN A 53 0.89 -17.42 3.27
N ARG A 54 2.23 -17.27 3.20
CA ARG A 54 3.14 -18.43 3.17
C ARG A 54 3.01 -19.29 4.42
N GLU A 55 2.81 -18.64 5.56
CA GLU A 55 2.76 -19.35 6.83
C GLU A 55 1.40 -19.96 7.13
N ARG A 56 0.31 -19.29 6.74
CA ARG A 56 -1.04 -19.67 7.14
C ARG A 56 -2.02 -19.87 6.00
N ASP A 57 -1.60 -19.61 4.78
CA ASP A 57 -2.47 -19.71 3.60
C ASP A 57 -3.77 -18.92 3.80
N TRP A 58 -3.63 -17.65 4.14
CA TRP A 58 -4.76 -16.76 4.44
C TRP A 58 -5.44 -16.19 3.20
N LEU A 59 -4.65 -15.94 2.14
CA LEU A 59 -5.18 -15.23 0.98
C LEU A 59 -6.06 -16.16 0.15
N GLU A 60 -7.22 -15.66 -0.18
CA GLU A 60 -8.19 -16.34 -1.03
C GLU A 60 -8.28 -15.63 -2.38
N PRO A 61 -8.82 -16.31 -3.40
CA PRO A 61 -9.08 -15.62 -4.67
C PRO A 61 -9.92 -14.37 -4.43
N GLY A 62 -9.50 -13.26 -5.00
CA GLY A 62 -10.16 -11.97 -4.83
C GLY A 62 -9.59 -11.09 -3.73
N ASP A 63 -8.81 -11.63 -2.80
CA ASP A 63 -8.20 -10.81 -1.73
C ASP A 63 -7.21 -9.80 -2.28
N LEU A 64 -6.41 -10.19 -3.27
CA LEU A 64 -5.48 -9.27 -3.93
C LEU A 64 -6.26 -8.10 -4.55
N GLU A 65 -7.30 -8.41 -5.30
CA GLU A 65 -8.13 -7.39 -5.94
C GLU A 65 -8.81 -6.49 -4.92
N GLU A 66 -9.24 -7.05 -3.80
CA GLU A 66 -9.84 -6.27 -2.70
C GLU A 66 -8.82 -5.30 -2.10
N GLY A 67 -7.60 -5.76 -1.85
CA GLY A 67 -6.53 -4.90 -1.33
C GLY A 67 -6.14 -3.81 -2.32
N LEU A 68 -6.02 -4.15 -3.59
CA LEU A 68 -5.70 -3.18 -4.64
C LEU A 68 -6.82 -2.13 -4.78
N ALA A 69 -8.08 -2.57 -4.69
CA ALA A 69 -9.22 -1.65 -4.75
C ALA A 69 -9.22 -0.71 -3.53
N ALA A 70 -8.89 -1.21 -2.35
CA ALA A 70 -8.80 -0.38 -1.15
C ALA A 70 -7.70 0.67 -1.29
N ALA A 71 -6.52 0.29 -1.78
CA ALA A 71 -5.42 1.20 -2.02
C ALA A 71 -5.79 2.26 -3.05
N ALA A 72 -6.46 1.86 -4.13
CA ALA A 72 -6.90 2.77 -5.17
C ALA A 72 -7.95 3.77 -4.67
N ALA A 73 -8.85 3.32 -3.80
CA ALA A 73 -9.93 4.16 -3.28
C ALA A 73 -9.41 5.32 -2.43
N ILE A 74 -8.25 5.19 -1.84
CA ILE A 74 -7.65 6.21 -0.98
C ILE A 74 -6.44 6.92 -1.63
N GLY A 75 -6.25 6.73 -2.93
CA GLY A 75 -5.26 7.53 -3.67
C GLY A 75 -5.66 8.99 -3.74
N ASP A 76 -4.66 9.88 -3.72
CA ASP A 76 -4.90 11.33 -3.70
C ASP A 76 -5.73 11.80 -4.90
N ASP A 77 -5.47 11.28 -6.08
CA ASP A 77 -6.22 11.63 -7.28
C ASP A 77 -7.69 11.21 -7.19
N THR A 78 -7.95 10.01 -6.65
CA THR A 78 -9.31 9.52 -6.43
C THR A 78 -10.06 10.42 -5.45
N LEU A 79 -9.41 10.78 -4.33
CA LEU A 79 -10.02 11.63 -3.31
C LEU A 79 -10.29 13.03 -3.84
N GLN A 80 -9.36 13.60 -4.62
CA GLN A 80 -9.55 14.92 -5.25
C GLN A 80 -10.71 14.90 -6.24
N ARG A 81 -10.80 13.85 -7.03
CA ARG A 81 -11.88 13.70 -8.01
C ARG A 81 -13.25 13.58 -7.32
N ARG A 82 -13.32 12.80 -6.23
CA ARG A 82 -14.58 12.63 -5.46
C ARG A 82 -15.04 13.91 -4.78
N SER A 83 -14.11 14.77 -4.38
CA SER A 83 -14.48 16.05 -3.77
C SER A 83 -14.87 17.11 -4.77
N GLY A 84 -14.90 16.76 -6.07
CA GLY A 84 -15.25 17.68 -7.15
C GLY A 84 -14.13 18.60 -7.58
N GLY A 85 -12.92 18.40 -7.07
CA GLY A 85 -11.75 19.20 -7.41
C GLY A 85 -10.98 18.66 -8.60
N ALA A 86 -10.10 19.50 -9.13
CA ALA A 86 -9.17 19.09 -10.17
C ALA A 86 -8.05 18.24 -9.56
N ILE A 87 -7.47 17.35 -10.38
CA ILE A 87 -6.31 16.58 -9.98
C ILE A 87 -5.10 17.48 -9.93
N GLN A 88 -4.45 17.57 -8.79
CA GLN A 88 -3.30 18.43 -8.53
C GLN A 88 -2.16 17.62 -7.90
N PRO A 89 -1.29 16.97 -8.73
CA PRO A 89 -0.23 16.10 -8.21
C PRO A 89 0.72 16.79 -7.23
N GLU A 90 0.94 18.09 -7.41
CA GLU A 90 1.83 18.85 -6.54
C GLU A 90 1.33 18.94 -5.09
N SER A 91 0.04 18.69 -4.85
CA SER A 91 -0.53 18.71 -3.51
C SER A 91 -0.66 17.31 -2.89
N TRP A 92 -0.23 16.27 -3.58
CA TRP A 92 -0.37 14.90 -3.09
C TRP A 92 0.56 14.64 -1.91
N THR A 93 0.03 13.93 -0.93
CA THR A 93 0.79 13.49 0.25
C THR A 93 0.87 11.97 0.37
N HIS A 94 0.03 11.23 -0.35
CA HIS A 94 -0.07 9.77 -0.26
C HIS A 94 0.18 9.05 -1.57
N GLY A 95 0.13 9.74 -2.69
CA GLY A 95 0.29 9.15 -4.01
C GLY A 95 -1.04 8.85 -4.69
N SER A 96 -0.98 8.64 -6.01
CA SER A 96 -2.16 8.32 -6.80
C SER A 96 -2.66 6.91 -6.51
N ALA A 97 -3.90 6.63 -6.92
CA ALA A 97 -4.48 5.29 -6.86
C ALA A 97 -3.57 4.26 -7.53
N ARG A 98 -3.07 4.60 -8.73
CA ARG A 98 -2.19 3.71 -9.49
C ARG A 98 -0.87 3.44 -8.78
N MET A 99 -0.25 4.48 -8.23
CA MET A 99 1.00 4.34 -7.47
C MET A 99 0.81 3.43 -6.27
N ARG A 100 -0.23 3.67 -5.49
CA ARG A 100 -0.52 2.88 -4.29
C ARG A 100 -0.78 1.42 -4.63
N ALA A 101 -1.60 1.16 -5.65
CA ALA A 101 -1.88 -0.20 -6.09
C ALA A 101 -0.62 -0.90 -6.60
N THR A 102 0.21 -0.19 -7.36
CA THR A 102 1.46 -0.72 -7.92
C THR A 102 2.40 -1.19 -6.80
N TRP A 103 2.60 -0.37 -5.78
CA TRP A 103 3.52 -0.71 -4.71
C TRP A 103 2.98 -1.78 -3.77
N LEU A 104 1.68 -1.77 -3.49
CA LEU A 104 1.05 -2.87 -2.75
C LEU A 104 1.24 -4.20 -3.49
N ARG A 105 0.97 -4.21 -4.79
CA ARG A 105 1.17 -5.39 -5.62
C ARG A 105 2.62 -5.87 -5.59
N ARG A 106 3.56 -4.95 -5.70
CA ARG A 106 4.99 -5.30 -5.68
C ARG A 106 5.37 -6.02 -4.39
N GLY A 107 4.89 -5.55 -3.25
CA GLY A 107 5.12 -6.22 -1.98
C GLY A 107 4.48 -7.60 -1.93
N LEU A 108 3.23 -7.71 -2.40
CA LEU A 108 2.52 -8.99 -2.45
C LEU A 108 3.18 -10.01 -3.37
N GLU A 109 3.70 -9.56 -4.50
CA GLU A 109 4.32 -10.46 -5.48
C GLU A 109 5.73 -10.90 -5.05
N THR A 110 6.49 -10.00 -4.45
CA THR A 110 7.89 -10.29 -4.09
C THR A 110 8.05 -10.86 -2.69
N GLY A 111 7.27 -10.37 -1.72
CA GLY A 111 7.48 -10.71 -0.32
C GLY A 111 8.83 -10.25 0.21
N GLU A 112 9.46 -9.26 -0.43
CA GLU A 112 10.81 -8.81 -0.14
C GLU A 112 10.82 -7.33 0.26
N ILE A 113 11.30 -7.03 1.45
CA ILE A 113 11.42 -5.63 1.91
C ILE A 113 12.31 -4.82 0.98
N ASP A 114 13.38 -5.43 0.45
CA ASP A 114 14.30 -4.75 -0.44
C ASP A 114 13.66 -4.31 -1.77
N ALA A 115 12.53 -4.91 -2.15
CA ALA A 115 11.79 -4.49 -3.32
C ALA A 115 11.01 -3.19 -3.09
N CYS A 116 10.97 -2.69 -1.87
CA CYS A 116 10.18 -1.53 -1.46
C CYS A 116 10.99 -0.23 -1.43
N ASP A 117 12.02 -0.12 -2.23
CA ASP A 117 12.81 1.11 -2.30
C ASP A 117 12.14 2.12 -3.23
N THR A 118 11.16 2.84 -2.69
CA THR A 118 10.45 3.88 -3.42
C THR A 118 11.31 5.13 -3.63
N PHE A 119 12.36 5.29 -2.83
CA PHE A 119 13.19 6.50 -2.85
C PHE A 119 14.16 6.51 -4.04
N SER A 120 14.60 5.33 -4.48
CA SER A 120 15.48 5.20 -5.63
C SER A 120 14.72 5.13 -6.95
N ALA A 121 13.41 4.93 -6.93
CA ALA A 121 12.62 4.87 -8.15
C ALA A 121 12.53 6.24 -8.79
N ALA A 122 12.81 6.33 -10.09
CA ALA A 122 12.75 7.60 -10.82
C ALA A 122 11.31 8.14 -10.87
N ALA A 123 10.34 7.23 -11.02
CA ALA A 123 8.93 7.55 -11.04
C ALA A 123 8.18 6.53 -10.18
N PRO A 124 7.88 6.82 -8.95
CA PRO A 124 7.16 5.89 -8.09
C PRO A 124 5.70 5.75 -8.48
#